data_53c785191f39d26811c73a8a940c86aa
#
_entry.id   53c785191f39d26811c73a8a940c86aa
#
_cell.length_a   1.000
_cell.length_b   1.000
_cell.length_c   1.000
_cell.angle_alpha   90.00
_cell.angle_beta   90.00
_cell.angle_gamma   90.00
#
_symmetry.space_group_name_H-M   'P 1'
#
loop_
_entity.id
_entity.type
_entity.pdbx_description
1 polymer ?
#
loop_
_entity_poly.entity_id
_entity_poly.type
_entity_poly.pdbx_seq_one_letter_code
_entity_poly.pdbx_strand_id
1 'polypeptide(L)'
;VSRGARHGRSKPVRERRCVATGEVKGEEDLLRVALSPEGRVTPDVAARLPGRGGWVTADRALVDKAVKKRLFNRAFEQPVEAPDDLADQFEALLKARVLNLLGLARRAGRLELGSDAVRLALQTEPGPAWRLEASDAAPDGRKKLDHLAKAIESDAPVLGCYDADALSRALGVGNAVHGALAQGPEAAGISALASKLAGFVNLDPAGPGAQKS
;
A
#
# COMPACT_ATOMS: atom_id res chain seq x y z
N VAL A 1 -17.50 -1.14 41.49
CA VAL A 1 -18.15 -1.72 40.30
C VAL A 1 -17.16 -1.57 39.15
N SER A 2 -16.46 -2.69 38.82
CA SER A 2 -15.43 -2.76 37.80
C SER A 2 -16.10 -2.81 36.41
N ARG A 3 -15.87 -1.80 35.56
CA ARG A 3 -16.26 -1.83 34.15
C ARG A 3 -15.20 -2.60 33.37
N GLY A 4 -15.52 -3.85 33.03
CA GLY A 4 -14.68 -4.70 32.20
C GLY A 4 -14.34 -4.07 30.85
N ALA A 5 -13.05 -4.00 30.54
CA ALA A 5 -12.52 -3.61 29.25
C ALA A 5 -13.06 -4.56 28.17
N ARG A 6 -13.81 -4.02 27.22
CA ARG A 6 -14.25 -4.77 26.03
C ARG A 6 -13.03 -5.02 25.16
N HIS A 7 -12.49 -6.22 25.23
CA HIS A 7 -11.53 -6.73 24.24
C HIS A 7 -12.22 -6.68 22.88
N GLY A 8 -11.75 -5.82 21.99
CA GLY A 8 -12.18 -5.79 20.60
C GLY A 8 -11.88 -7.15 19.97
N ARG A 9 -12.91 -7.94 19.68
CA ARG A 9 -12.78 -9.17 18.89
C ARG A 9 -12.26 -8.76 17.51
N SER A 10 -11.00 -9.09 17.21
CA SER A 10 -10.47 -9.02 15.86
C SER A 10 -11.39 -9.87 14.96
N LYS A 11 -11.86 -9.30 13.84
CA LYS A 11 -12.64 -10.07 12.87
C LYS A 11 -11.78 -11.25 12.42
N PRO A 12 -12.34 -12.48 12.33
CA PRO A 12 -11.60 -13.61 11.84
C PRO A 12 -11.10 -13.31 10.43
N VAL A 13 -9.81 -13.49 10.23
CA VAL A 13 -9.18 -13.33 8.91
C VAL A 13 -9.82 -14.35 7.97
N ARG A 14 -10.36 -13.87 6.86
CA ARG A 14 -10.94 -14.76 5.85
C ARG A 14 -9.80 -15.31 5.00
N GLU A 15 -9.71 -16.62 4.93
CA GLU A 15 -8.72 -17.31 4.11
C GLU A 15 -9.25 -17.56 2.69
N ARG A 16 -8.36 -17.46 1.72
CA ARG A 16 -8.64 -17.72 0.30
C ARG A 16 -7.48 -18.49 -0.33
N ARG A 17 -7.80 -19.22 -1.39
CA ARG A 17 -6.79 -19.96 -2.16
C ARG A 17 -6.22 -19.09 -3.27
N CYS A 18 -4.90 -18.95 -3.30
CA CYS A 18 -4.19 -18.28 -4.39
C CYS A 18 -4.25 -19.11 -5.68
N VAL A 19 -4.72 -18.53 -6.79
CA VAL A 19 -4.82 -19.20 -8.10
C VAL A 19 -3.46 -19.56 -8.68
N ALA A 20 -2.40 -18.78 -8.35
CA ALA A 20 -1.06 -18.95 -8.90
C ALA A 20 -0.23 -20.02 -8.18
N THR A 21 -0.41 -20.20 -6.86
CA THR A 21 0.36 -21.12 -6.03
C THR A 21 -0.45 -22.29 -5.49
N GLY A 22 -1.77 -22.13 -5.38
CA GLY A 22 -2.66 -23.11 -4.73
C GLY A 22 -2.66 -23.02 -3.20
N GLU A 23 -1.81 -22.18 -2.60
CA GLU A 23 -1.75 -21.97 -1.15
C GLU A 23 -2.98 -21.25 -0.61
N VAL A 24 -3.36 -21.57 0.62
CA VAL A 24 -4.38 -20.84 1.37
C VAL A 24 -3.69 -19.78 2.20
N LYS A 25 -4.15 -18.52 2.05
CA LYS A 25 -3.61 -17.33 2.74
C LYS A 25 -4.74 -16.45 3.23
N GLY A 26 -4.44 -15.56 4.16
CA GLY A 26 -5.37 -14.51 4.56
C GLY A 26 -5.64 -13.50 3.44
N GLU A 27 -6.82 -12.90 3.44
CA GLU A 27 -7.19 -11.87 2.44
C GLU A 27 -6.25 -10.65 2.48
N GLU A 28 -5.54 -10.44 3.57
CA GLU A 28 -4.53 -9.38 3.72
C GLU A 28 -3.33 -9.54 2.79
N ASP A 29 -2.97 -10.79 2.43
CA ASP A 29 -1.84 -11.10 1.54
C ASP A 29 -2.27 -11.27 0.08
N LEU A 30 -3.56 -11.19 -0.19
CA LEU A 30 -4.15 -11.52 -1.48
C LEU A 30 -4.81 -10.31 -2.14
N LEU A 31 -4.81 -10.32 -3.45
CA LEU A 31 -5.60 -9.42 -4.30
C LEU A 31 -6.75 -10.19 -4.94
N ARG A 32 -7.92 -9.58 -4.96
CA ARG A 32 -9.10 -10.11 -5.60
C ARG A 32 -9.18 -9.67 -7.06
N VAL A 33 -9.61 -10.55 -7.92
CA VAL A 33 -10.16 -10.23 -9.23
C VAL A 33 -11.63 -10.61 -9.28
N ALA A 34 -12.42 -9.86 -10.02
CA ALA A 34 -13.81 -10.17 -10.36
C ALA A 34 -13.92 -10.42 -11.87
N LEU A 35 -15.01 -11.04 -12.29
CA LEU A 35 -15.33 -11.22 -13.69
C LEU A 35 -16.37 -10.18 -14.10
N SER A 36 -16.08 -9.41 -15.15
CA SER A 36 -17.07 -8.51 -15.77
C SER A 36 -18.14 -9.32 -16.52
N PRO A 37 -19.31 -8.73 -16.83
CA PRO A 37 -20.35 -9.38 -17.63
C PRO A 37 -19.85 -9.88 -19.00
N GLU A 38 -18.83 -9.21 -19.55
CA GLU A 38 -18.21 -9.54 -20.84
C GLU A 38 -17.15 -10.65 -20.74
N GLY A 39 -16.96 -11.25 -19.56
CA GLY A 39 -16.00 -12.34 -19.35
C GLY A 39 -14.54 -11.87 -19.15
N ARG A 40 -14.31 -10.59 -18.85
CA ARG A 40 -12.98 -10.03 -18.60
C ARG A 40 -12.63 -10.05 -17.10
N VAL A 41 -11.41 -10.48 -16.81
CA VAL A 41 -10.84 -10.42 -15.44
C VAL A 41 -10.52 -8.97 -15.12
N THR A 42 -11.11 -8.48 -14.03
CA THR A 42 -10.97 -7.09 -13.58
C THR A 42 -10.39 -7.04 -12.17
N PRO A 43 -9.37 -6.21 -11.88
CA PRO A 43 -8.81 -6.08 -10.53
C PRO A 43 -9.82 -5.46 -9.56
N ASP A 44 -9.94 -6.05 -8.38
CA ASP A 44 -10.85 -5.61 -7.30
C ASP A 44 -10.10 -5.44 -5.98
N VAL A 45 -9.24 -4.44 -5.92
CA VAL A 45 -8.40 -4.13 -4.75
C VAL A 45 -9.23 -3.91 -3.48
N ALA A 46 -10.47 -3.45 -3.63
CA ALA A 46 -11.38 -3.20 -2.50
C ALA A 46 -12.17 -4.42 -2.07
N ALA A 47 -12.15 -5.51 -2.87
CA ALA A 47 -12.97 -6.69 -2.70
C ALA A 47 -14.49 -6.37 -2.58
N ARG A 48 -14.98 -5.45 -3.44
CA ARG A 48 -16.37 -4.94 -3.41
C ARG A 48 -17.18 -5.25 -4.66
N LEU A 49 -16.53 -5.65 -5.75
CA LEU A 49 -17.25 -5.98 -6.98
C LEU A 49 -18.14 -7.22 -6.76
N PRO A 50 -19.36 -7.22 -7.33
CA PRO A 50 -20.28 -8.35 -7.19
C PRO A 50 -19.75 -9.60 -7.88
N GLY A 51 -20.37 -10.74 -7.59
CA GLY A 51 -20.11 -12.02 -8.24
C GLY A 51 -18.94 -12.81 -7.64
N ARG A 52 -18.65 -13.95 -8.30
CA ARG A 52 -17.54 -14.83 -7.95
C ARG A 52 -16.22 -14.07 -8.13
N GLY A 53 -15.27 -14.25 -7.21
CA GLY A 53 -13.92 -13.67 -7.29
C GLY A 53 -12.85 -14.76 -7.35
N GLY A 54 -11.78 -14.48 -8.07
CA GLY A 54 -10.50 -15.18 -7.97
C GLY A 54 -9.55 -14.42 -7.04
N TRP A 55 -8.59 -15.12 -6.42
CA TRP A 55 -7.63 -14.52 -5.51
C TRP A 55 -6.21 -14.88 -5.94
N VAL A 56 -5.31 -13.92 -5.92
CA VAL A 56 -3.89 -14.10 -6.24
C VAL A 56 -3.05 -13.40 -5.19
N THR A 57 -1.92 -13.98 -4.81
CA THR A 57 -0.98 -13.34 -3.89
C THR A 57 -0.56 -11.97 -4.44
N ALA A 58 -0.45 -10.98 -3.56
CA ALA A 58 -0.06 -9.61 -3.90
C ALA A 58 1.44 -9.56 -4.27
N ASP A 59 1.75 -10.11 -5.43
CA ASP A 59 3.10 -10.24 -5.99
C ASP A 59 3.01 -10.18 -7.53
N ARG A 60 3.80 -9.29 -8.14
CA ARG A 60 3.79 -9.04 -9.59
C ARG A 60 4.04 -10.32 -10.38
N ALA A 61 5.08 -11.08 -10.04
CA ALA A 61 5.44 -12.27 -10.79
C ALA A 61 4.36 -13.36 -10.70
N LEU A 62 3.66 -13.46 -9.58
CA LEU A 62 2.55 -14.40 -9.41
C LEU A 62 1.29 -13.95 -10.18
N VAL A 63 1.01 -12.65 -10.28
CA VAL A 63 -0.06 -12.13 -11.14
C VAL A 63 0.25 -12.41 -12.59
N ASP A 64 1.47 -12.08 -13.08
CA ASP A 64 1.91 -12.36 -14.44
C ASP A 64 1.86 -13.86 -14.78
N LYS A 65 2.29 -14.72 -13.83
CA LYS A 65 2.18 -16.17 -13.96
C LYS A 65 0.74 -16.61 -14.13
N ALA A 66 -0.19 -16.04 -13.35
CA ALA A 66 -1.60 -16.39 -13.41
C ALA A 66 -2.22 -15.99 -14.76
N VAL A 67 -1.84 -14.83 -15.32
CA VAL A 67 -2.26 -14.38 -16.64
C VAL A 67 -1.68 -15.30 -17.73
N LYS A 68 -0.36 -15.44 -17.79
CA LYS A 68 0.35 -16.24 -18.83
C LYS A 68 -0.10 -17.69 -18.88
N LYS A 69 -0.39 -18.30 -17.73
CA LYS A 69 -0.84 -19.69 -17.62
C LYS A 69 -2.37 -19.86 -17.61
N ARG A 70 -3.13 -18.79 -17.85
CA ARG A 70 -4.60 -18.76 -17.84
C ARG A 70 -5.22 -19.40 -16.61
N LEU A 71 -4.60 -19.19 -15.43
CA LEU A 71 -5.02 -19.85 -14.18
C LEU A 71 -6.36 -19.33 -13.67
N PHE A 72 -6.79 -18.14 -14.10
CA PHE A 72 -8.10 -17.59 -13.77
C PHE A 72 -9.26 -18.39 -14.37
N ASN A 73 -9.07 -19.10 -15.50
CA ASN A 73 -10.09 -19.97 -16.07
C ASN A 73 -10.59 -21.01 -15.03
N ARG A 74 -9.66 -21.57 -14.25
CA ARG A 74 -10.02 -22.53 -13.20
C ARG A 74 -10.77 -21.87 -12.04
N ALA A 75 -10.40 -20.65 -11.67
CA ALA A 75 -11.06 -19.92 -10.58
C ALA A 75 -12.52 -19.56 -10.92
N PHE A 76 -12.77 -19.26 -12.21
CA PHE A 76 -14.10 -18.88 -12.69
C PHE A 76 -14.87 -20.05 -13.32
N GLU A 77 -14.25 -21.24 -13.44
CA GLU A 77 -14.83 -22.47 -14.03
C GLU A 77 -15.30 -22.28 -15.47
N GLN A 78 -14.69 -21.35 -16.18
CA GLN A 78 -14.95 -21.03 -17.60
C GLN A 78 -13.75 -20.32 -18.23
N PRO A 79 -13.62 -20.32 -19.55
CA PRO A 79 -12.65 -19.46 -20.23
C PRO A 79 -12.92 -18.00 -19.93
N VAL A 80 -11.87 -17.26 -19.55
CA VAL A 80 -11.95 -15.83 -19.24
C VAL A 80 -10.79 -15.10 -19.91
N GLU A 81 -11.00 -13.83 -20.22
CA GLU A 81 -9.96 -12.94 -20.75
C GLU A 81 -9.30 -12.17 -19.59
N ALA A 82 -8.02 -12.47 -19.30
CA ALA A 82 -7.22 -11.72 -18.37
C ALA A 82 -6.30 -10.77 -19.16
N PRO A 83 -6.31 -9.45 -18.88
CA PRO A 83 -5.45 -8.50 -19.58
C PRO A 83 -3.97 -8.77 -19.25
N ASP A 84 -3.09 -8.62 -20.23
CA ASP A 84 -1.65 -8.86 -20.09
C ASP A 84 -1.00 -7.89 -19.08
N ASP A 85 -1.56 -6.70 -18.94
CA ASP A 85 -1.15 -5.64 -18.00
C ASP A 85 -1.87 -5.70 -16.64
N LEU A 86 -2.48 -6.83 -16.27
CA LEU A 86 -3.23 -6.97 -15.02
C LEU A 86 -2.40 -6.58 -13.79
N ALA A 87 -1.10 -6.90 -13.78
CA ALA A 87 -0.19 -6.53 -12.69
C ALA A 87 -0.01 -5.00 -12.59
N ASP A 88 0.12 -4.31 -13.73
CA ASP A 88 0.22 -2.85 -13.79
C ASP A 88 -1.08 -2.18 -13.33
N GLN A 89 -2.23 -2.75 -13.69
CA GLN A 89 -3.53 -2.27 -13.22
C GLN A 89 -3.65 -2.41 -11.69
N PHE A 90 -3.20 -3.51 -11.08
CA PHE A 90 -3.17 -3.68 -9.64
C PHE A 90 -2.26 -2.64 -8.96
N GLU A 91 -1.04 -2.46 -9.48
CA GLU A 91 -0.11 -1.45 -8.96
C GLU A 91 -0.73 -0.05 -8.99
N ALA A 92 -1.28 0.36 -10.13
CA ALA A 92 -1.90 1.67 -10.29
C ALA A 92 -3.06 1.89 -9.31
N LEU A 93 -3.93 0.89 -9.14
CA LEU A 93 -5.05 0.95 -8.21
C LEU A 93 -4.61 0.99 -6.74
N LEU A 94 -3.59 0.21 -6.36
CA LEU A 94 -3.01 0.25 -5.01
C LEU A 94 -2.41 1.63 -4.73
N LYS A 95 -1.59 2.15 -5.65
CA LYS A 95 -1.00 3.50 -5.55
C LYS A 95 -2.07 4.58 -5.40
N ALA A 96 -3.10 4.56 -6.23
CA ALA A 96 -4.20 5.53 -6.16
C ALA A 96 -4.93 5.48 -4.82
N ARG A 97 -5.16 4.30 -4.25
CA ARG A 97 -5.81 4.16 -2.94
C ARG A 97 -4.95 4.68 -1.80
N VAL A 98 -3.65 4.45 -1.83
CA VAL A 98 -2.72 5.01 -0.83
C VAL A 98 -2.76 6.54 -0.90
N LEU A 99 -2.65 7.14 -2.10
CA LEU A 99 -2.74 8.59 -2.29
C LEU A 99 -4.07 9.16 -1.77
N ASN A 100 -5.19 8.47 -2.01
CA ASN A 100 -6.50 8.87 -1.48
C ASN A 100 -6.52 8.88 0.06
N LEU A 101 -5.93 7.88 0.71
CA LEU A 101 -5.83 7.83 2.18
C LEU A 101 -4.91 8.92 2.72
N LEU A 102 -3.80 9.23 2.05
CA LEU A 102 -2.94 10.37 2.41
C LEU A 102 -3.71 11.70 2.34
N GLY A 103 -4.51 11.90 1.29
CA GLY A 103 -5.38 13.07 1.18
C GLY A 103 -6.43 13.14 2.30
N LEU A 104 -7.00 12.00 2.72
CA LEU A 104 -7.91 11.93 3.86
C LEU A 104 -7.19 12.25 5.17
N ALA A 105 -6.02 11.68 5.40
CA ALA A 105 -5.20 11.92 6.58
C ALA A 105 -4.85 13.40 6.73
N ARG A 106 -4.48 14.06 5.60
CA ARG A 106 -4.19 15.50 5.60
C ARG A 106 -5.41 16.34 6.00
N ARG A 107 -6.57 16.07 5.40
CA ARG A 107 -7.81 16.79 5.77
C ARG A 107 -8.22 16.57 7.22
N ALA A 108 -7.85 15.43 7.78
CA ALA A 108 -8.08 15.10 9.18
C ALA A 108 -7.00 15.63 10.15
N GLY A 109 -6.02 16.41 9.66
CA GLY A 109 -4.93 16.97 10.48
C GLY A 109 -3.96 15.92 11.01
N ARG A 110 -3.85 14.76 10.33
CA ARG A 110 -2.95 13.66 10.72
C ARG A 110 -1.73 13.49 9.80
N LEU A 111 -1.59 14.36 8.82
CA LEU A 111 -0.43 14.39 7.93
C LEU A 111 0.14 15.80 7.90
N GLU A 112 1.33 15.92 8.45
CA GLU A 112 2.11 17.15 8.44
C GLU A 112 3.15 17.11 7.31
N LEU A 113 3.39 18.26 6.65
CA LEU A 113 4.29 18.38 5.51
C LEU A 113 5.50 19.28 5.81
N GLY A 114 6.63 18.94 5.22
CA GLY A 114 7.88 19.66 5.33
C GLY A 114 8.90 18.98 6.24
N SER A 115 10.18 19.27 6.00
CA SER A 115 11.30 18.64 6.73
C SER A 115 11.27 18.92 8.24
N ASP A 116 10.84 20.12 8.64
CA ASP A 116 10.78 20.49 10.06
C ASP A 116 9.64 19.76 10.77
N ALA A 117 8.49 19.58 10.11
CA ALA A 117 7.38 18.78 10.63
C ALA A 117 7.79 17.32 10.80
N VAL A 118 8.49 16.73 9.82
CA VAL A 118 9.02 15.35 9.91
C VAL A 118 10.01 15.25 11.08
N ARG A 119 10.91 16.22 11.23
CA ARG A 119 11.87 16.25 12.35
C ARG A 119 11.18 16.27 13.70
N LEU A 120 10.18 17.12 13.85
CA LEU A 120 9.40 17.22 15.09
C LEU A 120 8.64 15.91 15.38
N ALA A 121 7.97 15.36 14.37
CA ALA A 121 7.23 14.10 14.51
C ALA A 121 8.13 12.93 14.91
N LEU A 122 9.35 12.86 14.36
CA LEU A 122 10.33 11.84 14.72
C LEU A 122 10.77 11.92 16.19
N GLN A 123 10.80 13.13 16.76
CA GLN A 123 11.24 13.40 18.15
C GLN A 123 10.09 13.36 19.17
N THR A 124 8.86 13.11 18.72
CA THR A 124 7.65 13.11 19.54
C THR A 124 7.16 11.69 19.76
N GLU A 125 6.65 11.38 20.98
CA GLU A 125 6.00 10.11 21.25
C GLU A 125 4.47 10.25 21.21
N PRO A 126 3.75 9.34 20.53
CA PRO A 126 4.30 8.28 19.65
C PRO A 126 4.87 8.87 18.38
N GLY A 127 5.93 8.25 17.84
CA GLY A 127 6.51 8.62 16.55
C GLY A 127 5.53 8.49 15.37
N PRO A 128 5.91 8.97 14.16
CA PRO A 128 5.05 8.88 12.99
C PRO A 128 4.83 7.42 12.60
N ALA A 129 3.62 7.11 12.10
CA ALA A 129 3.31 5.80 11.55
C ALA A 129 4.03 5.55 10.23
N TRP A 130 4.22 6.62 9.44
CA TRP A 130 4.92 6.61 8.15
C TRP A 130 5.64 7.93 7.92
N ARG A 131 6.80 7.86 7.31
CA ARG A 131 7.45 9.00 6.67
C ARG A 131 7.12 9.00 5.19
N LEU A 132 6.87 10.18 4.61
CA LEU A 132 6.73 10.39 3.19
C LEU A 132 7.99 11.07 2.68
N GLU A 133 8.54 10.52 1.60
CA GLU A 133 9.70 11.08 0.91
C GLU A 133 9.42 11.02 -0.60
N ALA A 134 9.36 12.15 -1.27
CA ALA A 134 9.19 12.12 -2.72
C ALA A 134 10.38 11.42 -3.40
N SER A 135 10.10 10.55 -4.38
CA SER A 135 11.13 9.75 -5.08
C SER A 135 12.14 10.61 -5.84
N ASP A 136 11.73 11.81 -6.24
CA ASP A 136 12.51 12.83 -6.93
C ASP A 136 13.01 13.94 -6.00
N ALA A 137 12.92 13.76 -4.68
CA ALA A 137 13.42 14.71 -3.69
C ALA A 137 14.94 14.90 -3.78
N ALA A 138 15.40 16.12 -3.50
CA ALA A 138 16.82 16.40 -3.41
C ALA A 138 17.47 15.51 -2.31
N PRO A 139 18.59 14.81 -2.62
CA PRO A 139 19.17 13.82 -1.72
C PRO A 139 19.56 14.35 -0.35
N ASP A 140 19.97 15.62 -0.25
CA ASP A 140 20.49 16.22 0.99
C ASP A 140 19.40 16.39 2.05
N GLY A 141 18.18 16.78 1.66
CA GLY A 141 17.05 16.90 2.57
C GLY A 141 16.71 15.57 3.20
N ARG A 142 16.59 14.54 2.35
CA ARG A 142 16.32 13.18 2.77
C ARG A 142 17.40 12.61 3.69
N LYS A 143 18.70 12.73 3.31
CA LYS A 143 19.82 12.24 4.12
C LYS A 143 19.81 12.78 5.55
N LYS A 144 19.48 14.06 5.74
CA LYS A 144 19.37 14.67 7.07
C LYS A 144 18.27 13.99 7.92
N LEU A 145 17.11 13.71 7.32
CA LEU A 145 16.00 13.03 7.99
C LEU A 145 16.32 11.57 8.28
N ASP A 146 16.99 10.86 7.37
CA ASP A 146 17.43 9.49 7.56
C ASP A 146 18.48 9.37 8.67
N HIS A 147 19.44 10.30 8.76
CA HIS A 147 20.41 10.36 9.85
C HIS A 147 19.73 10.60 11.21
N LEU A 148 18.76 11.52 11.26
CA LEU A 148 17.99 11.74 12.49
C LEU A 148 17.21 10.51 12.89
N ALA A 149 16.44 9.92 11.97
CA ALA A 149 15.65 8.71 12.24
C ALA A 149 16.53 7.58 12.79
N LYS A 150 17.72 7.38 12.19
CA LYS A 150 18.69 6.40 12.67
C LYS A 150 19.24 6.74 14.06
N ALA A 151 19.54 8.00 14.34
CA ALA A 151 20.09 8.44 15.64
C ALA A 151 19.13 8.25 16.81
N ILE A 152 17.82 8.31 16.54
CA ILE A 152 16.76 8.10 17.55
C ILE A 152 16.13 6.71 17.45
N GLU A 153 16.72 5.81 16.67
CA GLU A 153 16.23 4.43 16.48
C GLU A 153 14.76 4.33 16.05
N SER A 154 14.31 5.27 15.19
CA SER A 154 12.92 5.29 14.71
C SER A 154 12.62 4.15 13.75
N ASP A 155 11.57 3.38 14.04
CA ASP A 155 11.05 2.30 13.19
C ASP A 155 10.05 2.78 12.13
N ALA A 156 9.82 4.07 11.98
CA ALA A 156 8.86 4.61 11.04
C ALA A 156 9.23 4.24 9.59
N PRO A 157 8.41 3.43 8.91
CA PRO A 157 8.67 3.05 7.52
C PRO A 157 8.57 4.26 6.60
N VAL A 158 9.27 4.18 5.45
CA VAL A 158 9.28 5.23 4.44
C VAL A 158 8.39 4.85 3.27
N LEU A 159 7.53 5.77 2.85
CA LEU A 159 6.74 5.70 1.63
C LEU A 159 7.37 6.65 0.60
N GLY A 160 8.28 6.12 -0.21
CA GLY A 160 9.14 6.86 -1.14
C GLY A 160 8.88 6.55 -2.62
N CYS A 161 7.81 5.81 -2.95
CA CYS A 161 7.53 5.37 -4.32
C CYS A 161 6.64 6.33 -5.14
N TYR A 162 6.43 7.56 -4.66
CA TYR A 162 5.69 8.62 -5.36
C TYR A 162 6.59 9.83 -5.58
N ASP A 163 6.47 10.47 -6.74
CA ASP A 163 7.11 11.76 -7.00
C ASP A 163 6.39 12.92 -6.27
N ALA A 164 7.07 14.07 -6.19
CA ALA A 164 6.55 15.27 -5.52
C ALA A 164 5.25 15.77 -6.18
N ASP A 165 5.09 15.58 -7.48
CA ASP A 165 3.91 16.02 -8.23
C ASP A 165 2.69 15.14 -7.89
N ALA A 166 2.83 13.82 -7.86
CA ALA A 166 1.76 12.90 -7.45
C ALA A 166 1.33 13.15 -6.00
N LEU A 167 2.29 13.35 -5.08
CA LEU A 167 1.99 13.71 -3.70
C LEU A 167 1.27 15.06 -3.61
N SER A 168 1.77 16.08 -4.30
CA SER A 168 1.21 17.44 -4.29
C SER A 168 -0.25 17.46 -4.78
N ARG A 169 -0.53 16.77 -5.89
CA ARG A 169 -1.89 16.64 -6.41
C ARG A 169 -2.82 15.92 -5.41
N ALA A 170 -2.37 14.80 -4.85
CA ALA A 170 -3.19 14.02 -3.92
C ALA A 170 -3.48 14.77 -2.62
N LEU A 171 -2.53 15.59 -2.17
CA LEU A 171 -2.62 16.35 -0.94
C LEU A 171 -3.21 17.75 -1.15
N GLY A 172 -3.37 18.22 -2.38
CA GLY A 172 -3.91 19.54 -2.69
C GLY A 172 -2.98 20.68 -2.24
N VAL A 173 -1.66 20.54 -2.49
CA VAL A 173 -0.64 21.54 -2.15
C VAL A 173 0.27 21.81 -3.35
N GLY A 174 1.01 22.91 -3.31
CA GLY A 174 1.93 23.29 -4.40
C GLY A 174 3.20 22.43 -4.44
N ASN A 175 3.67 21.95 -3.28
CA ASN A 175 4.89 21.15 -3.19
C ASN A 175 4.86 20.24 -1.96
N ALA A 176 4.89 18.93 -2.19
CA ALA A 176 4.90 17.89 -1.15
C ALA A 176 6.11 16.99 -1.36
N VAL A 177 7.19 17.24 -0.64
CA VAL A 177 8.45 16.48 -0.75
C VAL A 177 8.64 15.56 0.46
N HIS A 178 8.45 16.10 1.66
CA HIS A 178 8.59 15.38 2.92
C HIS A 178 7.30 15.46 3.72
N GLY A 179 6.97 14.40 4.45
CA GLY A 179 5.82 14.40 5.34
C GLY A 179 5.92 13.36 6.45
N ALA A 180 5.14 13.59 7.50
CA ALA A 180 4.99 12.69 8.62
C ALA A 180 3.52 12.36 8.83
N LEU A 181 3.15 11.10 8.71
CA LEU A 181 1.81 10.60 8.96
C LEU A 181 1.71 10.09 10.39
N ALA A 182 0.85 10.70 11.17
CA ALA A 182 0.58 10.26 12.54
C ALA A 182 -0.17 8.91 12.59
N GLN A 183 -0.12 8.26 13.75
CA GLN A 183 -0.90 7.06 14.02
C GLN A 183 -2.40 7.35 13.85
N GLY A 184 -3.14 6.38 13.33
CA GLY A 184 -4.59 6.53 13.14
C GLY A 184 -5.17 5.59 12.08
N PRO A 185 -6.48 5.70 11.81
CA PRO A 185 -7.17 4.79 10.90
C PRO A 185 -6.65 4.87 9.46
N GLU A 186 -6.24 6.04 8.98
CA GLU A 186 -5.65 6.19 7.65
C GLU A 186 -4.27 5.53 7.57
N ALA A 187 -3.45 5.67 8.62
CA ALA A 187 -2.15 5.03 8.71
C ALA A 187 -2.30 3.50 8.68
N ALA A 188 -3.23 2.94 9.46
CA ALA A 188 -3.54 1.52 9.44
C ALA A 188 -4.00 1.05 8.04
N GLY A 189 -4.86 1.84 7.38
CA GLY A 189 -5.29 1.57 6.00
C GLY A 189 -4.14 1.62 4.99
N ILE A 190 -3.23 2.58 5.14
CA ILE A 190 -2.03 2.70 4.30
C ILE A 190 -1.10 1.51 4.54
N SER A 191 -0.87 1.09 5.79
CA SER A 191 -0.04 -0.08 6.10
C SER A 191 -0.56 -1.35 5.43
N ALA A 192 -1.88 -1.59 5.47
CA ALA A 192 -2.49 -2.73 4.80
C ALA A 192 -2.35 -2.69 3.26
N LEU A 193 -2.43 -1.50 2.66
CA LEU A 193 -2.22 -1.33 1.21
C LEU A 193 -0.74 -1.39 0.83
N ALA A 194 0.15 -0.82 1.64
CA ALA A 194 1.59 -0.81 1.43
C ALA A 194 2.17 -2.23 1.47
N SER A 195 1.68 -3.08 2.38
CA SER A 195 2.05 -4.50 2.42
C SER A 195 1.78 -5.20 1.07
N LYS A 196 0.62 -4.92 0.45
CA LYS A 196 0.30 -5.45 -0.89
C LYS A 196 1.10 -4.77 -2.01
N LEU A 197 1.28 -3.45 -1.92
CA LEU A 197 2.00 -2.67 -2.91
C LEU A 197 3.48 -3.06 -2.99
N ALA A 198 4.08 -3.47 -1.86
CA ALA A 198 5.47 -3.93 -1.80
C ALA A 198 5.77 -5.13 -2.71
N GLY A 199 4.76 -5.93 -3.07
CA GLY A 199 4.89 -7.01 -4.07
C GLY A 199 4.96 -6.52 -5.53
N PHE A 200 4.79 -5.22 -5.78
CA PHE A 200 4.78 -4.62 -7.11
C PHE A 200 5.89 -3.58 -7.30
N VAL A 201 6.21 -2.83 -6.27
CA VAL A 201 7.22 -1.76 -6.31
C VAL A 201 8.05 -1.76 -5.03
N ASN A 202 9.28 -1.26 -5.14
CA ASN A 202 10.04 -0.88 -3.96
C ASN A 202 9.38 0.35 -3.31
N LEU A 203 8.91 0.22 -2.08
CA LEU A 203 8.25 1.33 -1.37
C LEU A 203 9.22 2.47 -1.04
N ASP A 204 10.50 2.19 -0.93
CA ASP A 204 11.55 3.18 -0.68
C ASP A 204 12.74 3.00 -1.63
N PRO A 205 12.61 3.41 -2.91
CA PRO A 205 13.64 3.19 -3.93
C PRO A 205 14.93 3.98 -3.68
N ALA A 206 14.91 5.02 -2.85
CA ALA A 206 16.10 5.79 -2.47
C ALA A 206 16.62 5.46 -1.07
N GLY A 207 16.05 4.45 -0.42
CA GLY A 207 16.44 4.01 0.92
C GLY A 207 17.80 3.31 0.96
N PRO A 208 18.39 3.16 2.14
CA PRO A 208 19.75 2.62 2.33
C PRO A 208 19.93 1.16 1.84
N GLY A 209 18.85 0.46 1.49
CA GLY A 209 18.87 -0.90 0.92
C GLY A 209 18.70 -0.97 -0.60
N ALA A 210 18.40 0.14 -1.28
CA ALA A 210 17.99 0.16 -2.68
C ALA A 210 19.13 0.08 -3.71
N GLN A 211 20.40 0.15 -3.29
CA GLN A 211 21.56 0.21 -4.20
C GLN A 211 22.25 -1.15 -4.43
N LYS A 212 21.56 -2.26 -4.16
CA LYS A 212 22.11 -3.61 -4.44
C LYS A 212 21.12 -4.39 -5.34
N SER A 213 21.07 -4.04 -6.61
CA SER A 213 20.52 -4.90 -7.68
C SER A 213 21.25 -4.59 -8.97
#